data_bb301cc85dba4e7dadbc88f1540b0a2c
#
_entry.id   bb301cc85dba4e7dadbc88f1540b0a2c
#
_cell.length_a   1.000
_cell.length_b   1.000
_cell.length_c   1.000
_cell.angle_alpha   90.00
_cell.angle_beta   90.00
_cell.angle_gamma   90.00
#
_symmetry.space_group_name_H-M   'P 1'
#
loop_
_entity.id
_entity.type
_entity.pdbx_description
1 polymer ?
#
loop_
_entity_poly.entity_id
_entity_poly.type
_entity_poly.pdbx_seq_one_letter_code
_entity_poly.pdbx_strand_id
1 'polypeptide(L)'
;AGIEPDELEGLVLLESAGREDAAADPQLEGAVGLTQILAETGRNLLQMQVDPAAARRIGRSLRRAERRGDAALVARLRARRMRVDERFDPAKALAATARYLLIAKRELRRDDLAVVSYHMGIGNLQNVLRAYGNDDVSYTRLYFESTPLQHADAYRRLAALGDDSSTYLWRVAAAREIMRLYRSDPGQLDRISVLQNAKNSAEEVLHPGDETERFETPAQLRAAFDDGRIVALPGELLAKNGVTLDRGMGELAFRLGASARLYRGLRKPALALLVYLGAAVQRISGPQPLVVTSSVRDERYQRLLLARNREATANYSLHTTGWAFDILRSYASRAQALAFEFMLERLQSLDLIAWVREPGAIHVTVSQDAERLVQR
;
A
#
# COMPACT_ATOMS: atom_id res chain seq x y z
N ALA A 1 28.17 -11.76 1.96
CA ALA A 1 27.76 -12.67 0.89
C ALA A 1 26.85 -12.06 -0.17
N GLY A 2 26.78 -10.74 -0.33
CA GLY A 2 26.05 -10.05 -1.42
C GLY A 2 24.54 -9.86 -1.20
N ILE A 3 24.03 -10.17 -0.01
CA ILE A 3 22.68 -9.83 0.44
C ILE A 3 22.81 -8.99 1.71
N GLU A 4 22.12 -7.85 1.74
CA GLU A 4 22.14 -6.95 2.89
C GLU A 4 21.41 -7.60 4.09
N PRO A 5 21.98 -7.55 5.31
CA PRO A 5 21.35 -8.12 6.49
C PRO A 5 19.94 -7.58 6.76
N ASP A 6 19.71 -6.28 6.53
CA ASP A 6 18.43 -5.62 6.72
C ASP A 6 17.35 -6.14 5.75
N GLU A 7 17.77 -6.61 4.58
CA GLU A 7 16.84 -7.21 3.59
C GLU A 7 16.35 -8.57 4.08
N LEU A 8 17.26 -9.41 4.58
CA LEU A 8 16.88 -10.69 5.18
C LEU A 8 16.02 -10.52 6.43
N GLU A 9 16.32 -9.53 7.27
CA GLU A 9 15.54 -9.23 8.45
C GLU A 9 14.12 -8.76 8.08
N GLY A 10 14.00 -7.86 7.08
CA GLY A 10 12.71 -7.42 6.54
C GLY A 10 11.88 -8.58 5.98
N LEU A 11 12.51 -9.50 5.24
CA LEU A 11 11.86 -10.71 4.74
C LEU A 11 11.37 -11.59 5.90
N VAL A 12 12.18 -11.86 6.93
CA VAL A 12 11.79 -12.66 8.10
C VAL A 12 10.60 -12.04 8.82
N LEU A 13 10.61 -10.72 9.03
CA LEU A 13 9.49 -10.02 9.66
C LEU A 13 8.22 -10.19 8.83
N LEU A 14 8.30 -9.96 7.52
CA LEU A 14 7.15 -10.02 6.62
C LEU A 14 6.58 -11.44 6.50
N GLU A 15 7.43 -12.45 6.36
CA GLU A 15 7.01 -13.83 6.11
C GLU A 15 6.44 -14.53 7.35
N SER A 16 7.04 -14.33 8.51
CA SER A 16 6.69 -15.12 9.70
C SER A 16 6.60 -14.33 11.00
N ALA A 17 6.90 -13.03 10.99
CA ALA A 17 7.11 -12.24 12.21
C ALA A 17 8.16 -12.91 13.16
N GLY A 18 9.19 -13.54 12.60
CA GLY A 18 10.24 -14.23 13.34
C GLY A 18 9.87 -15.61 13.89
N ARG A 19 8.71 -16.18 13.49
CA ARG A 19 8.28 -17.50 13.99
C ARG A 19 8.88 -18.64 13.18
N GLU A 20 9.76 -19.42 13.80
CA GLU A 20 10.44 -20.57 13.18
C GLU A 20 9.51 -21.76 12.86
N ASP A 21 8.30 -21.79 13.46
CA ASP A 21 7.32 -22.86 13.29
C ASP A 21 6.09 -22.44 12.47
N ALA A 22 6.12 -21.26 11.85
CA ALA A 22 5.05 -20.79 10.99
C ALA A 22 4.81 -21.77 9.83
N ALA A 23 3.54 -22.00 9.49
CA ALA A 23 3.14 -22.87 8.40
C ALA A 23 1.85 -22.36 7.75
N ALA A 24 1.85 -22.20 6.45
CA ALA A 24 0.70 -21.72 5.68
C ALA A 24 -0.42 -22.78 5.57
N ASP A 25 -0.08 -24.07 5.59
CA ASP A 25 -1.04 -25.16 5.51
C ASP A 25 -0.72 -26.33 6.45
N PRO A 26 -1.75 -27.11 6.88
CA PRO A 26 -1.57 -28.24 7.77
C PRO A 26 -0.78 -29.40 7.18
N GLN A 27 -0.66 -29.48 5.85
CA GLN A 27 0.05 -30.56 5.16
C GLN A 27 1.55 -30.30 5.04
N LEU A 28 1.99 -29.03 5.28
CA LEU A 28 3.36 -28.56 5.20
C LEU A 28 3.98 -28.67 3.78
N GLU A 29 3.14 -28.78 2.75
CA GLU A 29 3.59 -28.71 1.35
C GLU A 29 3.78 -27.25 0.89
N GLY A 30 2.99 -26.32 1.45
CA GLY A 30 3.11 -24.89 1.24
C GLY A 30 4.30 -24.28 1.96
N ALA A 31 4.18 -23.00 2.23
CA ALA A 31 5.19 -22.17 2.89
C ALA A 31 5.36 -22.54 4.38
N VAL A 32 6.60 -22.71 4.81
CA VAL A 32 6.94 -23.17 6.17
C VAL A 32 8.21 -22.50 6.69
N GLY A 33 8.23 -22.28 8.01
CA GLY A 33 9.40 -21.86 8.78
C GLY A 33 9.61 -20.34 8.75
N LEU A 34 10.80 -19.94 9.21
CA LEU A 34 11.16 -18.55 9.44
C LEU A 34 10.99 -17.65 8.21
N THR A 35 11.28 -18.19 7.03
CA THR A 35 11.27 -17.46 5.76
C THR A 35 10.24 -18.02 4.76
N GLN A 36 9.29 -18.83 5.23
CA GLN A 36 8.15 -19.33 4.47
C GLN A 36 8.54 -20.00 3.13
N ILE A 37 9.51 -20.92 3.17
CA ILE A 37 9.97 -21.67 1.97
C ILE A 37 8.94 -22.75 1.62
N LEU A 38 8.54 -22.81 0.34
CA LEU A 38 7.71 -23.89 -0.21
C LEU A 38 8.47 -25.22 -0.22
N ALA A 39 7.78 -26.35 0.00
CA ALA A 39 8.41 -27.67 0.00
C ALA A 39 9.10 -27.97 -1.33
N GLU A 40 8.46 -27.67 -2.46
CA GLU A 40 9.01 -27.85 -3.79
C GLU A 40 10.26 -26.99 -4.03
N THR A 41 10.20 -25.71 -3.69
CA THR A 41 11.34 -24.80 -3.80
C THR A 41 12.52 -25.26 -2.94
N GLY A 42 12.24 -25.69 -1.70
CA GLY A 42 13.26 -26.22 -0.80
C GLY A 42 13.99 -27.42 -1.38
N ARG A 43 13.25 -28.42 -1.90
CA ARG A 43 13.83 -29.63 -2.48
C ARG A 43 14.57 -29.34 -3.80
N ASN A 44 13.87 -28.72 -4.76
CA ASN A 44 14.31 -28.72 -6.15
C ASN A 44 15.31 -27.59 -6.46
N LEU A 45 15.12 -26.42 -5.86
CA LEU A 45 15.97 -25.24 -6.11
C LEU A 45 17.05 -25.05 -5.05
N LEU A 46 16.70 -25.26 -3.78
CA LEU A 46 17.55 -24.92 -2.65
C LEU A 46 18.30 -26.12 -2.06
N GLN A 47 18.04 -27.33 -2.56
CA GLN A 47 18.70 -28.58 -2.15
C GLN A 47 18.60 -28.83 -0.62
N MET A 48 17.45 -28.47 -0.05
CA MET A 48 17.14 -28.73 1.34
C MET A 48 16.57 -30.15 1.52
N GLN A 49 16.84 -30.75 2.68
CA GLN A 49 16.10 -31.92 3.11
C GLN A 49 14.72 -31.48 3.56
N VAL A 50 13.67 -31.95 2.88
CA VAL A 50 12.27 -31.57 3.15
C VAL A 50 11.38 -32.80 3.10
N ASP A 51 10.90 -33.26 4.27
CA ASP A 51 9.91 -34.33 4.42
C ASP A 51 8.70 -33.83 5.20
N PRO A 52 7.69 -33.25 4.51
CA PRO A 52 6.49 -32.73 5.16
C PRO A 52 5.72 -33.80 5.93
N ALA A 53 5.69 -35.03 5.45
CA ALA A 53 4.96 -36.11 6.10
C ALA A 53 5.59 -36.49 7.45
N ALA A 54 6.92 -36.63 7.51
CA ALA A 54 7.63 -36.86 8.75
C ALA A 54 7.53 -35.68 9.72
N ALA A 55 7.74 -34.45 9.21
CA ALA A 55 7.63 -33.22 9.98
C ALA A 55 6.23 -33.06 10.62
N ARG A 56 5.17 -33.37 9.89
CA ARG A 56 3.77 -33.35 10.37
C ARG A 56 3.53 -34.41 11.46
N ARG A 57 4.05 -35.64 11.31
CA ARG A 57 3.96 -36.66 12.37
C ARG A 57 4.64 -36.22 13.66
N ILE A 58 5.86 -35.65 13.54
CA ILE A 58 6.60 -35.10 14.68
C ILE A 58 5.87 -33.91 15.28
N GLY A 59 5.32 -32.99 14.48
CA GLY A 59 4.53 -31.84 14.91
C GLY A 59 3.31 -32.21 15.76
N ARG A 60 2.61 -33.33 15.45
CA ARG A 60 1.52 -33.84 16.32
C ARG A 60 2.02 -34.25 17.70
N SER A 61 3.18 -34.90 17.75
CA SER A 61 3.79 -35.31 19.02
C SER A 61 4.32 -34.11 19.80
N LEU A 62 4.88 -33.13 19.11
CA LEU A 62 5.36 -31.87 19.69
C LEU A 62 4.22 -31.11 20.40
N ARG A 63 3.09 -30.89 19.71
CA ARG A 63 1.92 -30.23 20.35
C ARG A 63 1.38 -30.99 21.57
N ARG A 64 1.48 -32.32 21.62
CA ARG A 64 1.12 -33.10 22.80
C ARG A 64 2.09 -32.88 23.95
N ALA A 65 3.40 -32.84 23.66
CA ALA A 65 4.43 -32.58 24.66
C ALA A 65 4.32 -31.15 25.25
N GLU A 66 4.06 -30.16 24.40
CA GLU A 66 3.82 -28.76 24.80
C GLU A 66 2.59 -28.66 25.77
N ARG A 67 1.47 -29.30 25.43
CA ARG A 67 0.29 -29.33 26.33
C ARG A 67 0.54 -30.02 27.67
N ARG A 68 1.54 -30.91 27.76
CA ARG A 68 1.93 -31.59 29.01
C ARG A 68 3.01 -30.83 29.77
N GLY A 69 3.56 -29.76 29.22
CA GLY A 69 4.66 -29.02 29.82
C GLY A 69 6.00 -29.79 29.82
N ASP A 70 6.17 -30.82 28.98
CA ASP A 70 7.39 -31.62 28.92
C ASP A 70 8.46 -30.93 28.07
N ALA A 71 9.18 -30.00 28.68
CA ALA A 71 10.19 -29.17 28.00
C ALA A 71 11.31 -30.02 27.36
N ALA A 72 11.74 -31.11 28.01
CA ALA A 72 12.80 -31.97 27.52
C ALA A 72 12.36 -32.72 26.23
N LEU A 73 11.14 -33.25 26.23
CA LEU A 73 10.57 -33.90 25.06
C LEU A 73 10.30 -32.89 23.93
N VAL A 74 9.83 -31.68 24.25
CA VAL A 74 9.65 -30.57 23.29
C VAL A 74 10.95 -30.26 22.59
N ALA A 75 12.05 -30.01 23.30
CA ALA A 75 13.37 -29.73 22.71
C ALA A 75 13.84 -30.87 21.78
N ARG A 76 13.70 -32.12 22.24
CA ARG A 76 14.09 -33.29 21.44
C ARG A 76 13.25 -33.44 20.16
N LEU A 77 11.95 -33.18 20.23
CA LEU A 77 11.06 -33.28 19.08
C LEU A 77 11.29 -32.11 18.08
N ARG A 78 11.56 -30.91 18.56
CA ARG A 78 11.98 -29.77 17.69
C ARG A 78 13.26 -30.11 16.94
N ALA A 79 14.32 -30.55 17.63
CA ALA A 79 15.56 -30.94 17.00
C ALA A 79 15.37 -32.10 15.98
N ARG A 80 14.46 -33.04 16.26
CA ARG A 80 14.14 -34.12 15.29
C ARG A 80 13.38 -33.55 14.08
N ARG A 81 12.44 -32.60 14.26
CA ARG A 81 11.72 -31.95 13.17
C ARG A 81 12.67 -31.21 12.23
N MET A 82 13.59 -30.43 12.77
CA MET A 82 14.62 -29.71 11.99
C MET A 82 15.50 -30.63 11.14
N ARG A 83 15.74 -31.85 11.58
CA ARG A 83 16.54 -32.83 10.83
C ARG A 83 15.77 -33.45 9.65
N VAL A 84 14.47 -33.63 9.74
CA VAL A 84 13.68 -34.23 8.66
C VAL A 84 13.13 -33.17 7.68
N ASP A 85 13.03 -31.92 8.17
CA ASP A 85 12.60 -30.79 7.33
C ASP A 85 13.35 -29.52 7.74
N GLU A 86 14.36 -29.19 6.94
CA GLU A 86 15.30 -28.12 7.22
C GLU A 86 14.68 -26.73 7.15
N ARG A 87 13.47 -26.58 6.65
CA ARG A 87 12.73 -25.32 6.67
C ARG A 87 12.38 -24.85 8.09
N PHE A 88 12.35 -25.81 9.06
CA PHE A 88 12.16 -25.53 10.48
C PHE A 88 13.47 -25.20 11.22
N ASP A 89 14.61 -25.28 10.55
CA ASP A 89 15.92 -24.88 11.10
C ASP A 89 16.20 -23.42 10.69
N PRO A 90 16.20 -22.45 11.63
CA PRO A 90 16.36 -21.05 11.31
C PRO A 90 17.65 -20.73 10.53
N ALA A 91 18.77 -21.35 10.91
CA ALA A 91 20.05 -21.11 10.25
C ALA A 91 20.05 -21.62 8.81
N LYS A 92 19.48 -22.80 8.59
CA LYS A 92 19.38 -23.39 7.25
C LYS A 92 18.35 -22.65 6.38
N ALA A 93 17.23 -22.23 6.96
CA ALA A 93 16.23 -21.41 6.28
C ALA A 93 16.81 -20.07 5.79
N LEU A 94 17.54 -19.34 6.67
CA LEU A 94 18.22 -18.10 6.29
C LEU A 94 19.27 -18.31 5.20
N ALA A 95 20.10 -19.37 5.32
CA ALA A 95 21.09 -19.71 4.30
C ALA A 95 20.42 -20.05 2.95
N ALA A 96 19.30 -20.76 2.98
CA ALA A 96 18.53 -21.12 1.80
C ALA A 96 17.89 -19.87 1.16
N THR A 97 17.34 -18.94 1.96
CA THR A 97 16.79 -17.68 1.47
C THR A 97 17.87 -16.81 0.81
N ALA A 98 19.05 -16.68 1.43
CA ALA A 98 20.16 -15.98 0.81
C ALA A 98 20.58 -16.63 -0.52
N ARG A 99 20.59 -17.97 -0.58
CA ARG A 99 20.86 -18.73 -1.82
C ARG A 99 19.80 -18.45 -2.89
N TYR A 100 18.51 -18.42 -2.52
CA TYR A 100 17.43 -18.06 -3.44
C TYR A 100 17.65 -16.69 -4.06
N LEU A 101 17.90 -15.67 -3.23
CA LEU A 101 18.11 -14.30 -3.68
C LEU A 101 19.33 -14.18 -4.61
N LEU A 102 20.39 -14.91 -4.34
CA LEU A 102 21.58 -14.95 -5.22
C LEU A 102 21.27 -15.64 -6.57
N ILE A 103 20.46 -16.69 -6.59
CA ILE A 103 19.99 -17.32 -7.82
C ILE A 103 19.13 -16.33 -8.59
N ALA A 104 18.13 -15.74 -7.94
CA ALA A 104 17.23 -14.77 -8.53
C ALA A 104 17.97 -13.55 -9.09
N LYS A 105 18.97 -13.03 -8.37
CA LYS A 105 19.82 -11.92 -8.84
C LYS A 105 20.59 -12.27 -10.11
N ARG A 106 21.10 -13.50 -10.24
CA ARG A 106 21.74 -13.95 -11.48
C ARG A 106 20.77 -14.06 -12.63
N GLU A 107 19.59 -14.63 -12.39
CA GLU A 107 18.57 -14.86 -13.42
C GLU A 107 17.91 -13.55 -13.90
N LEU A 108 17.66 -12.62 -12.97
CA LEU A 108 16.91 -11.39 -13.21
C LEU A 108 17.81 -10.15 -13.34
N ARG A 109 19.11 -10.27 -13.03
CA ARG A 109 20.16 -9.23 -13.15
C ARG A 109 19.94 -7.96 -12.31
N ARG A 110 18.91 -7.92 -11.45
CA ARG A 110 18.57 -6.76 -10.63
C ARG A 110 18.14 -7.20 -9.24
N ASP A 111 18.52 -6.39 -8.23
CA ASP A 111 18.20 -6.66 -6.83
C ASP A 111 16.71 -6.51 -6.55
N ASP A 112 16.08 -5.44 -7.04
CA ASP A 112 14.64 -5.20 -6.87
C ASP A 112 13.78 -6.33 -7.47
N LEU A 113 14.15 -6.86 -8.64
CA LEU A 113 13.48 -8.00 -9.23
C LEU A 113 13.72 -9.30 -8.44
N ALA A 114 14.93 -9.49 -7.89
CA ALA A 114 15.23 -10.64 -7.05
C ALA A 114 14.37 -10.66 -5.78
N VAL A 115 14.19 -9.50 -5.12
CA VAL A 115 13.31 -9.36 -3.95
C VAL A 115 11.87 -9.72 -4.31
N VAL A 116 11.32 -9.12 -5.38
CA VAL A 116 9.94 -9.39 -5.82
C VAL A 116 9.73 -10.87 -6.14
N SER A 117 10.72 -11.50 -6.77
CA SER A 117 10.63 -12.91 -7.15
C SER A 117 10.52 -13.86 -5.97
N TYR A 118 10.91 -13.42 -4.76
CA TYR A 118 10.82 -14.26 -3.57
C TYR A 118 9.39 -14.74 -3.29
N HIS A 119 8.42 -13.84 -3.44
CA HIS A 119 7.00 -14.14 -3.28
C HIS A 119 6.35 -14.55 -4.59
N MET A 120 6.62 -13.83 -5.68
CA MET A 120 6.03 -14.07 -6.99
C MET A 120 6.55 -15.35 -7.66
N GLY A 121 7.77 -15.76 -7.37
CA GLY A 121 8.52 -16.77 -8.10
C GLY A 121 9.25 -16.21 -9.33
N ILE A 122 10.49 -16.69 -9.57
CA ILE A 122 11.34 -16.26 -10.71
C ILE A 122 10.60 -16.42 -12.04
N GLY A 123 9.98 -17.60 -12.27
CA GLY A 123 9.29 -17.89 -13.53
C GLY A 123 8.09 -17.00 -13.80
N ASN A 124 7.29 -16.69 -12.79
CA ASN A 124 6.15 -15.77 -12.93
C ASN A 124 6.64 -14.36 -13.26
N LEU A 125 7.67 -13.88 -12.57
CA LEU A 125 8.23 -12.55 -12.83
C LEU A 125 8.84 -12.47 -14.24
N GLN A 126 9.55 -13.51 -14.71
CA GLN A 126 10.04 -13.58 -16.09
C GLN A 126 8.89 -13.53 -17.11
N ASN A 127 7.74 -14.16 -16.80
CA ASN A 127 6.56 -14.07 -17.65
C ASN A 127 5.98 -12.64 -17.70
N VAL A 128 6.01 -11.92 -16.58
CA VAL A 128 5.59 -10.49 -16.52
C VAL A 128 6.57 -9.63 -17.33
N LEU A 129 7.88 -9.80 -17.16
CA LEU A 129 8.91 -9.06 -17.90
C LEU A 129 8.79 -9.29 -19.42
N ARG A 130 8.58 -10.54 -19.86
CA ARG A 130 8.33 -10.83 -21.29
C ARG A 130 7.07 -10.14 -21.82
N ALA A 131 6.00 -10.11 -21.03
CA ALA A 131 4.76 -9.45 -21.41
C ALA A 131 4.90 -7.91 -21.43
N TYR A 132 5.79 -7.38 -20.60
CA TYR A 132 6.14 -5.96 -20.58
C TYR A 132 7.02 -5.58 -21.80
N GLY A 133 7.83 -6.52 -22.29
CA GLY A 133 8.68 -6.34 -23.47
C GLY A 133 10.08 -5.77 -23.19
N ASN A 134 10.50 -5.74 -21.92
CA ASN A 134 11.84 -5.33 -21.50
C ASN A 134 12.24 -6.07 -20.23
N ASP A 135 13.35 -6.77 -20.23
CA ASP A 135 13.89 -7.52 -19.09
C ASP A 135 14.91 -6.73 -18.25
N ASP A 136 15.37 -5.57 -18.75
CA ASP A 136 16.26 -4.64 -18.04
C ASP A 136 15.49 -3.39 -17.58
N VAL A 137 14.45 -3.61 -16.78
CA VAL A 137 13.60 -2.56 -16.23
C VAL A 137 13.51 -2.70 -14.71
N SER A 138 13.49 -1.58 -13.98
CA SER A 138 13.21 -1.65 -12.53
C SER A 138 11.80 -2.13 -12.26
N TYR A 139 11.60 -2.87 -11.17
CA TYR A 139 10.26 -3.31 -10.80
C TYR A 139 9.29 -2.16 -10.61
N THR A 140 9.76 -1.06 -10.01
CA THR A 140 8.96 0.16 -9.84
C THR A 140 8.44 0.69 -11.18
N ARG A 141 9.32 0.79 -12.18
CA ARG A 141 8.93 1.24 -13.51
C ARG A 141 7.96 0.25 -14.17
N LEU A 142 8.29 -1.04 -14.16
CA LEU A 142 7.41 -2.10 -14.67
C LEU A 142 6.01 -2.02 -14.04
N TYR A 143 5.95 -1.88 -12.72
CA TYR A 143 4.69 -1.82 -11.99
C TYR A 143 3.86 -0.60 -12.38
N PHE A 144 4.46 0.61 -12.44
CA PHE A 144 3.73 1.85 -12.74
C PHE A 144 3.39 2.03 -14.22
N GLU A 145 4.19 1.52 -15.13
CA GLU A 145 3.91 1.59 -16.57
C GLU A 145 2.95 0.48 -17.04
N SER A 146 2.78 -0.61 -16.26
CA SER A 146 1.80 -1.65 -16.56
C SER A 146 0.40 -1.21 -16.13
N THR A 147 -0.40 -0.81 -17.09
CA THR A 147 -1.75 -0.27 -16.89
C THR A 147 -2.78 -1.08 -17.70
N PRO A 148 -4.08 -0.93 -17.47
CA PRO A 148 -5.11 -1.58 -18.29
C PRO A 148 -5.04 -1.28 -19.79
N LEU A 149 -4.38 -0.16 -20.17
CA LEU A 149 -4.33 0.33 -21.55
C LEU A 149 -2.90 0.41 -22.11
N GLN A 150 -1.89 0.37 -21.26
CA GLN A 150 -0.48 0.36 -21.65
C GLN A 150 0.22 -0.82 -20.99
N HIS A 151 0.98 -1.61 -21.72
CA HIS A 151 1.51 -2.90 -21.25
C HIS A 151 0.42 -3.80 -20.61
N ALA A 152 -0.77 -3.83 -21.24
CA ALA A 152 -1.97 -4.45 -20.67
C ALA A 152 -1.79 -5.94 -20.36
N ASP A 153 -0.91 -6.67 -21.08
CA ASP A 153 -0.62 -8.07 -20.81
C ASP A 153 0.20 -8.24 -19.53
N ALA A 154 1.18 -7.38 -19.28
CA ALA A 154 1.93 -7.35 -18.02
C ALA A 154 1.01 -7.00 -16.85
N TYR A 155 0.16 -5.96 -17.01
CA TYR A 155 -0.85 -5.60 -16.03
C TYR A 155 -1.77 -6.77 -15.67
N ARG A 156 -2.35 -7.45 -16.68
CA ARG A 156 -3.23 -8.60 -16.45
C ARG A 156 -2.53 -9.73 -15.71
N ARG A 157 -1.25 -10.00 -16.00
CA ARG A 157 -0.47 -11.01 -15.28
C ARG A 157 -0.24 -10.64 -13.83
N LEU A 158 0.11 -9.37 -13.54
CA LEU A 158 0.27 -8.86 -12.18
C LEU A 158 -1.05 -8.96 -11.39
N ALA A 159 -2.16 -8.54 -12.00
CA ALA A 159 -3.48 -8.59 -11.38
C ALA A 159 -3.99 -10.03 -11.16
N ALA A 160 -3.63 -10.96 -12.04
CA ALA A 160 -4.05 -12.37 -11.96
C ALA A 160 -3.36 -13.15 -10.84
N LEU A 161 -2.28 -12.65 -10.23
CA LEU A 161 -1.63 -13.31 -9.09
C LEU A 161 -2.59 -13.44 -7.90
N GLY A 162 -3.49 -12.46 -7.72
CA GLY A 162 -4.55 -12.50 -6.70
C GLY A 162 -4.06 -12.44 -5.25
N ASP A 163 -2.78 -12.12 -5.07
CA ASP A 163 -2.10 -12.03 -3.78
C ASP A 163 -1.21 -10.78 -3.71
N ASP A 164 -0.40 -10.69 -2.67
CA ASP A 164 0.46 -9.55 -2.39
C ASP A 164 1.73 -9.47 -3.26
N SER A 165 1.93 -10.41 -4.19
CA SER A 165 3.15 -10.50 -5.01
C SER A 165 3.46 -9.21 -5.76
N SER A 166 2.44 -8.53 -6.29
CA SER A 166 2.64 -7.30 -7.05
C SER A 166 3.12 -6.11 -6.20
N THR A 167 2.89 -6.11 -4.90
CA THR A 167 3.30 -5.06 -3.96
C THR A 167 4.43 -5.48 -3.03
N TYR A 168 4.97 -6.68 -3.22
CA TYR A 168 5.93 -7.31 -2.31
C TYR A 168 7.21 -6.48 -2.09
N LEU A 169 7.73 -5.79 -3.12
CA LEU A 169 8.89 -4.90 -2.98
C LEU A 169 8.69 -3.85 -1.88
N TRP A 170 7.54 -3.18 -1.89
CA TRP A 170 7.23 -2.13 -0.90
C TRP A 170 6.91 -2.70 0.47
N ARG A 171 6.34 -3.90 0.54
CA ARG A 171 6.13 -4.61 1.81
C ARG A 171 7.45 -4.97 2.50
N VAL A 172 8.44 -5.43 1.75
CA VAL A 172 9.79 -5.67 2.27
C VAL A 172 10.42 -4.36 2.73
N ALA A 173 10.28 -3.27 1.96
CA ALA A 173 10.77 -1.97 2.36
C ALA A 173 10.11 -1.47 3.66
N ALA A 174 8.79 -1.64 3.79
CA ALA A 174 8.06 -1.30 5.01
C ALA A 174 8.51 -2.17 6.22
N ALA A 175 8.71 -3.47 6.02
CA ALA A 175 9.22 -4.36 7.07
C ALA A 175 10.62 -3.95 7.54
N ARG A 176 11.51 -3.55 6.63
CA ARG A 176 12.83 -3.00 6.97
C ARG A 176 12.72 -1.72 7.80
N GLU A 177 11.80 -0.83 7.44
CA GLU A 177 11.54 0.40 8.19
C GLU A 177 10.99 0.11 9.58
N ILE A 178 10.06 -0.84 9.74
CA ILE A 178 9.57 -1.30 11.03
C ILE A 178 10.72 -1.79 11.91
N MET A 179 11.62 -2.62 11.38
CA MET A 179 12.78 -3.14 12.13
C MET A 179 13.77 -2.03 12.46
N ARG A 180 13.95 -1.04 11.58
CA ARG A 180 14.75 0.13 11.86
C ARG A 180 14.16 0.94 13.03
N LEU A 181 12.87 1.24 13.01
CA LEU A 181 12.16 1.96 14.08
C LEU A 181 12.18 1.17 15.39
N TYR A 182 11.99 -0.15 15.34
CA TYR A 182 12.09 -1.01 16.53
C TYR A 182 13.41 -0.83 17.28
N ARG A 183 14.52 -0.64 16.55
CA ARG A 183 15.85 -0.43 17.14
C ARG A 183 16.15 1.02 17.51
N SER A 184 15.69 1.99 16.71
CA SER A 184 16.10 3.40 16.83
C SER A 184 15.07 4.29 17.52
N ASP A 185 13.77 3.98 17.37
CA ASP A 185 12.66 4.77 17.92
C ASP A 185 11.42 3.90 18.19
N PRO A 186 11.46 3.07 19.27
CA PRO A 186 10.33 2.23 19.64
C PRO A 186 9.05 3.02 19.94
N GLY A 187 9.17 4.27 20.44
CA GLY A 187 8.02 5.12 20.72
C GLY A 187 7.26 5.52 19.45
N GLN A 188 7.99 5.84 18.38
CA GLN A 188 7.39 6.08 17.06
C GLN A 188 6.72 4.82 16.51
N LEU A 189 7.36 3.66 16.66
CA LEU A 189 6.79 2.38 16.21
C LEU A 189 5.49 2.05 16.96
N ASP A 190 5.45 2.23 18.29
CA ASP A 190 4.24 2.01 19.09
C ASP A 190 3.11 2.94 18.63
N ARG A 191 3.41 4.19 18.36
CA ARG A 191 2.43 5.16 17.85
C ARG A 191 1.83 4.73 16.51
N ILE A 192 2.67 4.33 15.55
CA ILE A 192 2.24 3.80 14.26
C ILE A 192 1.41 2.53 14.46
N SER A 193 1.85 1.62 15.34
CA SER A 193 1.13 0.38 15.65
C SER A 193 -0.25 0.66 16.22
N VAL A 194 -0.39 1.61 17.14
CA VAL A 194 -1.70 2.00 17.70
C VAL A 194 -2.63 2.52 16.60
N LEU A 195 -2.13 3.42 15.73
CA LEU A 195 -2.90 3.96 14.61
C LEU A 195 -3.39 2.86 13.65
N GLN A 196 -2.49 1.95 13.27
CA GLN A 196 -2.81 0.86 12.32
C GLN A 196 -3.70 -0.24 12.92
N ASN A 197 -3.66 -0.47 14.24
CA ASN A 197 -4.46 -1.47 14.92
C ASN A 197 -5.77 -0.90 15.50
N ALA A 198 -5.89 0.41 15.65
CA ALA A 198 -7.16 1.03 15.96
C ALA A 198 -8.16 0.72 14.82
N LYS A 199 -9.44 0.53 15.17
CA LYS A 199 -10.50 0.32 14.14
C LYS A 199 -10.86 1.66 13.46
N ASN A 200 -9.87 2.41 13.03
CA ASN A 200 -10.02 3.66 12.33
C ASN A 200 -10.17 3.40 10.82
N SER A 201 -10.82 4.31 10.13
CA SER A 201 -10.77 4.31 8.67
C SER A 201 -9.33 4.56 8.19
N ALA A 202 -8.99 4.10 6.98
CA ALA A 202 -7.67 4.38 6.39
C ALA A 202 -7.38 5.90 6.32
N GLU A 203 -8.42 6.71 6.17
CA GLU A 203 -8.34 8.18 6.16
C GLU A 203 -7.89 8.75 7.52
N GLU A 204 -8.44 8.23 8.62
CA GLU A 204 -8.07 8.63 9.97
C GLU A 204 -6.66 8.17 10.36
N VAL A 205 -6.17 7.09 9.75
CA VAL A 205 -4.77 6.66 9.89
C VAL A 205 -3.83 7.67 9.24
N LEU A 206 -4.19 8.19 8.06
CA LEU A 206 -3.39 9.23 7.37
C LEU A 206 -3.44 10.58 8.10
N HIS A 207 -4.57 10.91 8.72
CA HIS A 207 -4.80 12.18 9.42
C HIS A 207 -5.60 11.95 10.70
N PRO A 208 -4.95 11.56 11.81
CA PRO A 208 -5.60 11.41 13.10
C PRO A 208 -6.28 12.71 13.54
N GLY A 209 -7.53 12.60 14.01
CA GLY A 209 -8.36 13.76 14.31
C GLY A 209 -7.89 14.63 15.47
N ASP A 210 -7.09 14.08 16.39
CA ASP A 210 -6.45 14.75 17.51
C ASP A 210 -5.14 15.44 17.15
N GLU A 211 -4.51 15.05 16.03
CA GLU A 211 -3.23 15.61 15.55
C GLU A 211 -3.41 16.53 14.33
N THR A 212 -4.56 16.47 13.65
CA THR A 212 -4.77 17.15 12.38
C THR A 212 -5.55 18.46 12.57
N GLU A 213 -4.98 19.54 12.08
CA GLU A 213 -5.64 20.85 12.08
C GLU A 213 -6.94 20.82 11.28
N ARG A 214 -8.02 21.37 11.87
CA ARG A 214 -9.34 21.52 11.25
C ARG A 214 -9.75 22.98 11.20
N PHE A 215 -10.46 23.35 10.16
CA PHE A 215 -11.04 24.68 10.01
C PHE A 215 -12.48 24.68 10.53
N GLU A 216 -12.72 25.33 11.66
CA GLU A 216 -14.04 25.37 12.30
C GLU A 216 -14.97 26.43 11.67
N THR A 217 -14.39 27.51 11.14
CA THR A 217 -15.12 28.67 10.66
C THR A 217 -14.57 29.20 9.33
N PRO A 218 -15.40 29.94 8.55
CA PRO A 218 -14.93 30.62 7.35
C PRO A 218 -13.77 31.58 7.59
N ALA A 219 -13.68 32.18 8.79
CA ALA A 219 -12.59 33.09 9.14
C ALA A 219 -11.25 32.35 9.27
N GLN A 220 -11.24 31.21 9.97
CA GLN A 220 -10.05 30.36 10.07
C GLN A 220 -9.61 29.83 8.70
N LEU A 221 -10.56 29.38 7.87
CA LEU A 221 -10.26 28.94 6.51
C LEU A 221 -9.68 30.09 5.67
N ARG A 222 -10.19 31.31 5.79
CA ARG A 222 -9.64 32.50 5.12
C ARG A 222 -8.21 32.78 5.56
N ALA A 223 -7.94 32.76 6.87
CA ALA A 223 -6.60 32.91 7.40
C ALA A 223 -5.62 31.84 6.86
N ALA A 224 -6.10 30.57 6.67
CA ALA A 224 -5.31 29.51 6.09
C ALA A 224 -4.97 29.73 4.60
N PHE A 225 -5.81 30.44 3.85
CA PHE A 225 -5.45 30.91 2.51
C PHE A 225 -4.44 32.05 2.55
N ASP A 226 -4.62 33.01 3.48
CA ASP A 226 -3.76 34.19 3.58
C ASP A 226 -2.32 33.81 3.97
N ASP A 227 -2.16 32.79 4.81
CA ASP A 227 -0.84 32.28 5.25
C ASP A 227 -0.29 31.11 4.39
N GLY A 228 -1.03 30.69 3.37
CA GLY A 228 -0.59 29.69 2.39
C GLY A 228 -0.64 28.24 2.84
N ARG A 229 -1.30 27.92 3.99
CA ARG A 229 -1.61 26.54 4.38
C ARG A 229 -2.61 25.89 3.44
N ILE A 230 -3.54 26.67 2.92
CA ILE A 230 -4.44 26.29 1.83
C ILE A 230 -4.10 27.13 0.59
N VAL A 231 -4.09 26.51 -0.56
CA VAL A 231 -3.90 27.16 -1.85
C VAL A 231 -5.14 27.02 -2.72
N ALA A 232 -5.49 28.07 -3.45
CA ALA A 232 -6.63 28.04 -4.37
C ALA A 232 -6.40 27.03 -5.49
N LEU A 233 -7.47 26.37 -5.94
CA LEU A 233 -7.44 25.47 -7.07
C LEU A 233 -7.24 26.27 -8.38
N PRO A 234 -6.06 26.12 -9.06
CA PRO A 234 -5.75 26.92 -10.26
C PRO A 234 -6.40 26.29 -11.48
N GLY A 235 -7.54 26.83 -11.92
CA GLY A 235 -8.38 26.25 -12.96
C GLY A 235 -7.67 25.93 -14.26
N GLU A 236 -6.77 26.80 -14.74
CA GLU A 236 -5.99 26.58 -15.97
C GLU A 236 -5.00 25.42 -15.82
N LEU A 237 -4.26 25.36 -14.70
CA LEU A 237 -3.34 24.27 -14.42
C LEU A 237 -4.09 22.93 -14.33
N LEU A 238 -5.22 22.91 -13.64
CA LEU A 238 -6.06 21.73 -13.51
C LEU A 238 -6.60 21.28 -14.86
N ALA A 239 -7.13 22.19 -15.68
CA ALA A 239 -7.65 21.87 -17.01
C ALA A 239 -6.57 21.28 -17.93
N LYS A 240 -5.35 21.85 -17.91
CA LYS A 240 -4.20 21.34 -18.66
C LYS A 240 -3.82 19.90 -18.25
N ASN A 241 -4.10 19.53 -16.98
CA ASN A 241 -3.78 18.23 -16.41
C ASN A 241 -5.01 17.33 -16.27
N GLY A 242 -6.03 17.50 -17.10
CA GLY A 242 -7.17 16.60 -17.15
C GLY A 242 -8.10 16.67 -15.93
N VAL A 243 -8.21 17.82 -15.29
CA VAL A 243 -9.11 18.05 -14.15
C VAL A 243 -9.95 19.32 -14.37
N THR A 244 -11.23 19.26 -14.08
CA THR A 244 -12.14 20.42 -14.07
C THR A 244 -12.86 20.53 -12.73
N LEU A 245 -13.35 21.72 -12.41
CA LEU A 245 -14.09 21.97 -11.19
C LEU A 245 -15.59 22.03 -11.48
N ASP A 246 -16.38 21.36 -10.65
CA ASP A 246 -17.83 21.49 -10.69
C ASP A 246 -18.26 22.94 -10.37
N ARG A 247 -19.25 23.44 -11.10
CA ARG A 247 -19.75 24.81 -10.95
C ARG A 247 -20.41 25.03 -9.60
N GLY A 248 -21.05 24.01 -9.04
CA GLY A 248 -21.73 24.05 -7.75
C GLY A 248 -20.81 24.06 -6.53
N MET A 249 -19.50 23.85 -6.71
CA MET A 249 -18.57 23.88 -5.58
C MET A 249 -18.66 25.19 -4.79
N GLY A 250 -18.94 25.08 -3.48
CA GLY A 250 -19.10 26.23 -2.60
C GLY A 250 -20.46 26.91 -2.68
N GLU A 251 -21.47 26.29 -3.30
CA GLU A 251 -22.82 26.88 -3.47
C GLU A 251 -23.50 27.34 -2.17
N LEU A 252 -23.19 26.70 -1.03
CA LEU A 252 -23.76 27.06 0.28
C LEU A 252 -22.99 28.18 0.98
N ALA A 253 -21.89 28.69 0.44
CA ALA A 253 -21.04 29.71 1.05
C ALA A 253 -21.81 30.99 1.43
N PHE A 254 -22.77 31.41 0.58
CA PHE A 254 -23.58 32.60 0.82
C PHE A 254 -24.34 32.56 2.16
N ARG A 255 -24.75 31.35 2.62
CA ARG A 255 -25.42 31.17 3.92
C ARG A 255 -24.50 31.46 5.12
N LEU A 256 -23.21 31.47 4.89
CA LEU A 256 -22.16 31.78 5.88
C LEU A 256 -21.54 33.14 5.66
N GLY A 257 -22.09 33.97 4.77
CA GLY A 257 -21.54 35.28 4.40
C GLY A 257 -20.15 35.16 3.74
N ALA A 258 -19.89 34.03 3.06
CA ALA A 258 -18.61 33.73 2.43
C ALA A 258 -18.73 33.60 0.92
N SER A 259 -17.61 33.76 0.21
CA SER A 259 -17.53 33.49 -1.23
C SER A 259 -17.39 32.00 -1.51
N ALA A 260 -17.99 31.51 -2.58
CA ALA A 260 -17.79 30.14 -3.06
C ALA A 260 -16.31 29.81 -3.35
N ARG A 261 -15.49 30.80 -3.68
CA ARG A 261 -14.04 30.63 -3.89
C ARG A 261 -13.31 30.15 -2.64
N LEU A 262 -13.79 30.48 -1.44
CA LEU A 262 -13.23 30.05 -0.16
C LEU A 262 -13.25 28.50 -0.03
N TYR A 263 -14.15 27.83 -0.72
CA TYR A 263 -14.34 26.36 -0.70
C TYR A 263 -13.76 25.67 -1.93
N ARG A 264 -12.82 26.35 -2.63
CA ARG A 264 -12.10 25.84 -3.81
C ARG A 264 -10.61 25.89 -3.56
N GLY A 265 -10.16 25.13 -2.56
CA GLY A 265 -8.76 25.07 -2.17
C GLY A 265 -8.36 23.70 -1.60
N LEU A 266 -7.07 23.47 -1.53
CA LEU A 266 -6.45 22.28 -0.93
C LEU A 266 -5.12 22.64 -0.29
N ARG A 267 -4.58 21.79 0.57
CA ARG A 267 -3.18 21.84 0.97
C ARG A 267 -2.28 21.56 -0.25
N LYS A 268 -1.08 22.14 -0.26
CA LYS A 268 -0.15 22.02 -1.40
C LYS A 268 0.10 20.56 -1.83
N PRO A 269 0.37 19.59 -0.91
CA PRO A 269 0.56 18.21 -1.33
C PRO A 269 -0.70 17.58 -1.93
N ALA A 270 -1.89 17.93 -1.40
CA ALA A 270 -3.15 17.44 -1.94
C ALA A 270 -3.46 18.00 -3.34
N LEU A 271 -3.13 19.28 -3.58
CA LEU A 271 -3.22 19.86 -4.92
C LEU A 271 -2.24 19.19 -5.89
N ALA A 272 -0.99 18.96 -5.48
CA ALA A 272 0.02 18.30 -6.32
C ALA A 272 -0.42 16.89 -6.71
N LEU A 273 -0.97 16.13 -5.76
CA LEU A 273 -1.49 14.79 -6.03
C LEU A 273 -2.70 14.84 -6.95
N LEU A 274 -3.62 15.79 -6.80
CA LEU A 274 -4.77 15.97 -7.69
C LEU A 274 -4.30 16.26 -9.13
N VAL A 275 -3.30 17.13 -9.31
CA VAL A 275 -2.70 17.42 -10.63
C VAL A 275 -2.05 16.17 -11.22
N TYR A 276 -1.27 15.45 -10.42
CA TYR A 276 -0.62 14.20 -10.83
C TYR A 276 -1.64 13.14 -11.24
N LEU A 277 -2.69 12.94 -10.44
CA LEU A 277 -3.76 11.98 -10.70
C LEU A 277 -4.49 12.29 -12.02
N GLY A 278 -4.87 13.55 -12.23
CA GLY A 278 -5.53 13.98 -13.46
C GLY A 278 -4.65 13.77 -14.69
N ALA A 279 -3.40 14.21 -14.62
CA ALA A 279 -2.42 14.04 -15.71
C ALA A 279 -2.16 12.56 -16.03
N ALA A 280 -2.05 11.70 -15.02
CA ALA A 280 -1.84 10.27 -15.20
C ALA A 280 -3.06 9.60 -15.86
N VAL A 281 -4.28 9.88 -15.37
CA VAL A 281 -5.51 9.36 -15.97
C VAL A 281 -5.65 9.83 -17.41
N GLN A 282 -5.41 11.12 -17.69
CA GLN A 282 -5.45 11.67 -19.06
C GLN A 282 -4.43 10.99 -19.98
N ARG A 283 -3.21 10.72 -19.50
CA ARG A 283 -2.17 10.04 -20.28
C ARG A 283 -2.56 8.61 -20.63
N ILE A 284 -3.23 7.91 -19.72
CA ILE A 284 -3.64 6.51 -19.91
C ILE A 284 -4.86 6.42 -20.80
N SER A 285 -5.88 7.28 -20.60
CA SER A 285 -7.22 7.12 -21.21
C SER A 285 -7.59 8.16 -22.27
N GLY A 286 -6.76 9.15 -22.50
CA GLY A 286 -7.03 10.26 -23.44
C GLY A 286 -7.53 11.54 -22.75
N PRO A 287 -7.74 12.62 -23.51
CA PRO A 287 -7.89 13.99 -23.00
C PRO A 287 -9.28 14.30 -22.42
N GLN A 288 -9.78 13.47 -21.54
CA GLN A 288 -11.09 13.67 -20.92
C GLN A 288 -10.91 13.99 -19.43
N PRO A 289 -11.45 15.13 -18.92
CA PRO A 289 -11.18 15.57 -17.58
C PRO A 289 -11.95 14.76 -16.53
N LEU A 290 -11.33 14.57 -15.37
CA LEU A 290 -12.01 14.26 -14.12
C LEU A 290 -12.66 15.53 -13.57
N VAL A 291 -13.81 15.40 -12.89
CA VAL A 291 -14.54 16.54 -12.33
C VAL A 291 -14.42 16.52 -10.81
N VAL A 292 -13.80 17.54 -10.23
CA VAL A 292 -13.77 17.75 -8.77
C VAL A 292 -15.07 18.39 -8.33
N THR A 293 -15.80 17.73 -7.44
CA THR A 293 -17.10 18.18 -6.92
C THR A 293 -17.00 18.83 -5.55
N SER A 294 -15.94 18.57 -4.81
CA SER A 294 -15.70 19.12 -3.49
C SER A 294 -14.20 19.17 -3.16
N SER A 295 -13.81 20.12 -2.30
CA SER A 295 -12.48 20.25 -1.75
C SER A 295 -12.56 20.73 -0.30
N VAL A 296 -11.73 21.69 0.15
CA VAL A 296 -11.75 22.16 1.54
C VAL A 296 -13.11 22.71 1.96
N ARG A 297 -13.48 22.44 3.21
CA ARG A 297 -14.65 22.98 3.90
C ARG A 297 -14.23 23.48 5.29
N ASP A 298 -15.04 24.31 5.93
CA ASP A 298 -15.02 24.47 7.39
C ASP A 298 -16.18 23.69 8.03
N GLU A 299 -16.14 23.50 9.34
CA GLU A 299 -17.17 22.72 10.04
C GLU A 299 -18.56 23.33 9.95
N ARG A 300 -18.69 24.68 9.82
CA ARG A 300 -19.98 25.33 9.63
C ARG A 300 -20.56 25.00 8.26
N TYR A 301 -19.73 24.96 7.21
CA TYR A 301 -20.14 24.52 5.88
C TYR A 301 -20.53 23.04 5.90
N GLN A 302 -19.74 22.19 6.57
CA GLN A 302 -20.05 20.78 6.73
C GLN A 302 -21.41 20.54 7.39
N ARG A 303 -21.75 21.31 8.45
CA ARG A 303 -23.07 21.23 9.09
C ARG A 303 -24.22 21.64 8.16
N LEU A 304 -24.02 22.61 7.27
CA LEU A 304 -25.04 22.96 6.25
C LEU A 304 -25.26 21.84 5.22
N LEU A 305 -24.19 21.13 4.86
CA LEU A 305 -24.28 19.96 3.95
C LEU A 305 -25.04 18.81 4.58
N LEU A 306 -24.81 18.50 5.85
CA LEU A 306 -25.51 17.46 6.60
C LEU A 306 -27.03 17.60 6.55
N ALA A 307 -27.54 18.84 6.55
CA ALA A 307 -28.96 19.12 6.45
C ALA A 307 -29.55 18.77 5.06
N ARG A 308 -28.73 18.64 4.03
CA ARG A 308 -29.13 18.39 2.63
C ARG A 308 -28.68 17.04 2.10
N ASN A 309 -27.56 16.55 2.54
CA ASN A 309 -26.95 15.31 2.07
C ASN A 309 -26.79 14.32 3.24
N ARG A 310 -27.52 13.21 3.19
CA ARG A 310 -27.46 12.14 4.19
C ARG A 310 -26.14 11.36 4.17
N GLU A 311 -25.35 11.49 3.12
CA GLU A 311 -24.04 10.84 2.96
C GLU A 311 -22.93 11.63 3.65
N ALA A 312 -23.16 12.92 3.96
CA ALA A 312 -22.18 13.72 4.68
C ALA A 312 -22.01 13.19 6.12
N THR A 313 -20.77 12.98 6.56
CA THR A 313 -20.49 12.53 7.92
C THR A 313 -20.81 13.61 8.95
N ALA A 314 -21.43 13.19 10.07
CA ALA A 314 -21.65 14.05 11.25
C ALA A 314 -20.40 14.14 12.14
N ASN A 315 -19.47 13.22 11.95
CA ASN A 315 -18.22 13.12 12.70
C ASN A 315 -17.09 13.90 11.99
N TYR A 316 -15.86 13.57 12.30
CA TYR A 316 -14.69 14.13 11.68
C TYR A 316 -14.72 13.98 10.15
N SER A 317 -14.68 15.11 9.43
CA SER A 317 -14.64 15.14 7.97
C SER A 317 -13.28 15.64 7.49
N LEU A 318 -12.59 14.87 6.69
CA LEU A 318 -11.26 15.20 6.16
C LEU A 318 -11.27 16.43 5.23
N HIS A 319 -12.42 16.81 4.69
CA HIS A 319 -12.56 18.08 3.98
C HIS A 319 -12.31 19.29 4.87
N THR A 320 -12.55 19.19 6.21
CA THR A 320 -12.30 20.31 7.13
C THR A 320 -10.83 20.55 7.41
N THR A 321 -9.96 19.71 6.89
CA THR A 321 -8.50 19.79 7.02
C THR A 321 -7.80 20.29 5.77
N GLY A 322 -8.46 20.25 4.61
CA GLY A 322 -7.90 20.54 3.30
C GLY A 322 -7.05 19.40 2.70
N TRP A 323 -7.07 18.21 3.30
CA TRP A 323 -6.38 17.02 2.80
C TRP A 323 -7.25 16.15 1.90
N ALA A 324 -8.54 16.44 1.73
CA ALA A 324 -9.45 15.63 0.96
C ALA A 324 -10.14 16.39 -0.18
N PHE A 325 -10.46 15.65 -1.24
CA PHE A 325 -11.29 16.12 -2.37
C PHE A 325 -12.17 14.99 -2.90
N ASP A 326 -13.28 15.37 -3.56
CA ASP A 326 -14.21 14.44 -4.17
C ASP A 326 -14.14 14.53 -5.69
N ILE A 327 -14.09 13.39 -6.38
CA ILE A 327 -14.19 13.27 -7.84
C ILE A 327 -15.55 12.67 -8.21
N LEU A 328 -16.25 13.30 -9.15
CA LEU A 328 -17.53 12.84 -9.66
C LEU A 328 -17.42 11.41 -10.22
N ARG A 329 -18.33 10.54 -9.80
CA ARG A 329 -18.45 9.14 -10.27
C ARG A 329 -19.20 9.02 -11.59
N SER A 330 -18.92 9.92 -12.52
CA SER A 330 -19.42 9.86 -13.89
C SER A 330 -18.26 10.06 -14.84
N TYR A 331 -18.02 9.06 -15.68
CA TYR A 331 -16.85 8.99 -16.54
C TYR A 331 -17.25 9.15 -18.00
N ALA A 332 -16.44 9.83 -18.76
CA ALA A 332 -16.69 10.04 -20.19
C ALA A 332 -16.50 8.75 -21.02
N SER A 333 -15.75 7.77 -20.50
CA SER A 333 -15.55 6.47 -21.13
C SER A 333 -15.19 5.38 -20.10
N ARG A 334 -15.36 4.11 -20.52
CA ARG A 334 -14.87 2.96 -19.74
C ARG A 334 -13.35 3.00 -19.54
N ALA A 335 -12.60 3.48 -20.53
CA ALA A 335 -11.15 3.63 -20.44
C ALA A 335 -10.76 4.62 -19.34
N GLN A 336 -11.47 5.76 -19.22
CA GLN A 336 -11.24 6.71 -18.15
C GLN A 336 -11.55 6.12 -16.76
N ALA A 337 -12.66 5.39 -16.63
CA ALA A 337 -13.03 4.73 -15.38
C ALA A 337 -11.94 3.74 -14.93
N LEU A 338 -11.47 2.87 -15.83
CA LEU A 338 -10.40 1.91 -15.56
C LEU A 338 -9.06 2.58 -15.23
N ALA A 339 -8.70 3.64 -15.95
CA ALA A 339 -7.48 4.40 -15.69
C ALA A 339 -7.52 5.08 -14.32
N PHE A 340 -8.67 5.63 -13.95
CA PHE A 340 -8.85 6.27 -12.65
C PHE A 340 -8.79 5.26 -11.50
N GLU A 341 -9.52 4.15 -11.59
CA GLU A 341 -9.49 3.06 -10.61
C GLU A 341 -8.05 2.52 -10.44
N PHE A 342 -7.37 2.24 -11.56
CA PHE A 342 -5.97 1.84 -11.55
C PHE A 342 -5.08 2.83 -10.79
N MET A 343 -5.23 4.13 -11.03
CA MET A 343 -4.42 5.15 -10.36
C MET A 343 -4.73 5.25 -8.87
N LEU A 344 -6.00 5.11 -8.47
CA LEU A 344 -6.39 5.08 -7.06
C LEU A 344 -5.74 3.90 -6.32
N GLU A 345 -5.83 2.69 -6.90
CA GLU A 345 -5.21 1.49 -6.33
C GLU A 345 -3.68 1.63 -6.21
N ARG A 346 -3.03 2.19 -7.24
CA ARG A 346 -1.58 2.40 -7.25
C ARG A 346 -1.12 3.40 -6.19
N LEU A 347 -1.81 4.53 -6.06
CA LEU A 347 -1.48 5.55 -5.08
C LEU A 347 -1.77 5.07 -3.65
N GLN A 348 -2.84 4.31 -3.46
CA GLN A 348 -3.15 3.68 -2.17
C GLN A 348 -2.10 2.64 -1.77
N SER A 349 -1.62 1.81 -2.70
CA SER A 349 -0.58 0.81 -2.42
C SER A 349 0.78 1.42 -2.03
N LEU A 350 0.94 2.73 -2.21
CA LEU A 350 2.11 3.51 -1.81
C LEU A 350 1.85 4.38 -0.56
N ASP A 351 0.72 4.19 0.10
CA ASP A 351 0.27 4.99 1.25
C ASP A 351 0.20 6.51 0.96
N LEU A 352 0.05 6.90 -0.32
CA LEU A 352 -0.11 8.30 -0.71
C LEU A 352 -1.53 8.80 -0.61
N ILE A 353 -2.52 7.90 -0.65
CA ILE A 353 -3.94 8.19 -0.49
C ILE A 353 -4.67 7.08 0.27
N ALA A 354 -5.80 7.47 0.86
CA ALA A 354 -6.95 6.58 1.11
C ALA A 354 -8.12 7.06 0.25
N TRP A 355 -8.99 6.14 -0.18
CA TRP A 355 -10.17 6.53 -0.95
C TRP A 355 -11.39 5.68 -0.61
N VAL A 356 -12.55 6.30 -0.71
CA VAL A 356 -13.85 5.68 -0.44
C VAL A 356 -14.78 5.90 -1.62
N ARG A 357 -15.49 4.84 -2.00
CA ARG A 357 -16.52 4.90 -3.03
C ARG A 357 -17.84 5.33 -2.41
N GLU A 358 -18.23 6.54 -2.67
CA GLU A 358 -19.56 7.07 -2.35
C GLU A 358 -20.54 6.89 -3.53
N PRO A 359 -21.86 7.00 -3.35
CA PRO A 359 -22.84 6.87 -4.43
C PRO A 359 -22.61 7.81 -5.61
N GLY A 360 -22.31 9.09 -5.34
CA GLY A 360 -22.12 10.14 -6.36
C GLY A 360 -20.67 10.51 -6.65
N ALA A 361 -19.72 10.13 -5.78
CA ALA A 361 -18.33 10.56 -5.87
C ALA A 361 -17.36 9.46 -5.45
N ILE A 362 -16.10 9.69 -5.75
CA ILE A 362 -14.95 9.04 -5.09
C ILE A 362 -14.33 10.07 -4.15
N HIS A 363 -14.41 9.82 -2.86
CA HIS A 363 -13.72 10.60 -1.85
C HIS A 363 -12.26 10.17 -1.78
N VAL A 364 -11.33 11.12 -1.85
CA VAL A 364 -9.88 10.87 -1.83
C VAL A 364 -9.26 11.70 -0.72
N THR A 365 -8.61 11.04 0.23
CA THR A 365 -7.81 11.65 1.28
C THR A 365 -6.33 11.47 0.94
N VAL A 366 -5.56 12.55 0.99
CA VAL A 366 -4.15 12.59 0.58
C VAL A 366 -3.24 12.56 1.79
N SER A 367 -2.26 11.65 1.80
CA SER A 367 -1.21 11.58 2.83
C SER A 367 -0.28 12.80 2.81
N GLN A 368 0.30 13.13 3.95
CA GLN A 368 1.38 14.13 4.04
C GLN A 368 2.60 13.72 3.18
N ASP A 369 2.85 12.44 2.99
CA ASP A 369 3.94 11.90 2.16
C ASP A 369 3.83 12.28 0.68
N ALA A 370 2.66 12.72 0.22
CA ALA A 370 2.47 13.30 -1.12
C ALA A 370 3.25 14.61 -1.32
N GLU A 371 3.82 15.21 -0.26
CA GLU A 371 4.73 16.38 -0.37
C GLU A 371 5.91 16.08 -1.29
N ARG A 372 6.36 14.84 -1.36
CA ARG A 372 7.42 14.39 -2.30
C ARG A 372 7.09 14.64 -3.78
N LEU A 373 5.81 14.79 -4.12
CA LEU A 373 5.37 15.13 -5.48
C LEU A 373 5.52 16.63 -5.80
N VAL A 374 5.63 17.47 -4.77
CA VAL A 374 5.77 18.95 -4.92
C VAL A 374 7.23 19.33 -5.20
N GLN A 375 8.18 18.50 -4.76
CA GLN A 375 9.62 18.78 -4.82
C GLN A 375 10.27 18.42 -6.18
N ARG A 376 9.50 17.96 -7.15
CA ARG A 376 9.93 17.62 -8.53
C ARG A 376 9.23 18.49 -9.54
#